data_dc828d6469fb2c541fb0226d2bc0c160
#
_entry.id   dc828d6469fb2c541fb0226d2bc0c160
#
_cell.length_a   1.000
_cell.length_b   1.000
_cell.length_c   1.000
_cell.angle_alpha   90.00
_cell.angle_beta   90.00
_cell.angle_gamma   90.00
#
_symmetry.space_group_name_H-M   'P 1'
#
loop_
_entity.id
_entity.type
_entity.pdbx_description
1 polymer ?
#
loop_
_entity_poly.entity_id
_entity_poly.type
_entity_poly.pdbx_seq_one_letter_code
_entity_poly.pdbx_strand_id
1 'polypeptide(L)'
;MKRYLLLTLSLGLFINGCASMIPERTTAIKRATETKEFNFSSKELIAASIGTFQDLGYTIDVLNAEFGLITASKTQGTTSTRTNLEEDPFEAFIRALTGIEDNSDVIIAPLTLSATITIKKISENPVLTSLRINFEGGERKFSDLFFKSFFAALDKSLFLDQAVE
;
A
#
# COMPACT_ATOMS: atom_id res chain seq x y z
N MET A 1 -39.49 -1.48 47.35
CA MET A 1 -39.51 -1.56 45.90
C MET A 1 -38.76 -0.40 45.18
N LYS A 2 -38.93 0.86 45.56
CA LYS A 2 -38.23 2.00 44.90
C LYS A 2 -36.69 1.96 44.99
N ARG A 3 -36.10 1.41 46.06
CA ARG A 3 -34.64 1.33 46.24
C ARG A 3 -33.95 0.33 45.30
N TYR A 4 -34.61 -0.75 44.95
CA TYR A 4 -34.05 -1.76 44.00
C TYR A 4 -34.16 -1.29 42.57
N LEU A 5 -35.16 -0.46 42.25
CA LEU A 5 -35.31 0.13 40.90
C LEU A 5 -34.16 1.09 40.57
N LEU A 6 -33.68 1.87 41.54
CA LEU A 6 -32.54 2.78 41.38
C LEU A 6 -31.23 2.02 41.23
N LEU A 7 -31.07 0.88 41.93
CA LEU A 7 -29.86 0.06 41.84
C LEU A 7 -29.76 -0.66 40.51
N THR A 8 -30.86 -1.16 39.95
CA THR A 8 -30.88 -1.78 38.60
C THR A 8 -30.65 -0.76 37.48
N LEU A 9 -31.17 0.47 37.65
CA LEU A 9 -30.93 1.54 36.66
C LEU A 9 -29.46 2.01 36.62
N SER A 10 -28.80 2.04 37.81
CA SER A 10 -27.38 2.39 37.91
C SER A 10 -26.47 1.32 37.28
N LEU A 11 -26.80 0.04 37.45
CA LEU A 11 -25.98 -1.05 36.87
C LEU A 11 -26.07 -1.12 35.35
N GLY A 12 -27.22 -0.75 34.76
CA GLY A 12 -27.44 -0.72 33.33
C GLY A 12 -26.63 0.34 32.59
N LEU A 13 -26.20 1.42 33.26
CA LEU A 13 -25.42 2.51 32.67
C LEU A 13 -23.93 2.19 32.51
N PHE A 14 -23.41 1.21 33.26
CA PHE A 14 -21.99 0.82 33.17
C PHE A 14 -21.66 -0.20 32.06
N ILE A 15 -22.65 -0.79 31.39
CA ILE A 15 -22.44 -1.86 30.41
C ILE A 15 -22.26 -1.32 28.97
N ASN A 16 -22.55 -0.05 28.70
CA ASN A 16 -22.49 0.54 27.39
C ASN A 16 -21.12 1.15 27.02
N GLY A 17 -20.03 0.89 27.76
CA GLY A 17 -18.73 1.51 27.63
C GLY A 17 -17.67 0.76 26.83
N CYS A 18 -17.98 -0.40 26.25
CA CYS A 18 -17.02 -1.09 25.37
C CYS A 18 -17.36 -0.87 23.89
N ALA A 19 -17.32 0.38 23.43
CA ALA A 19 -17.05 0.61 22.04
C ALA A 19 -15.61 0.14 21.82
N SER A 20 -15.44 -0.94 21.04
CA SER A 20 -14.14 -1.42 20.61
C SER A 20 -13.49 -0.32 19.75
N MET A 21 -12.74 0.57 20.39
CA MET A 21 -11.81 1.45 19.69
C MET A 21 -10.77 0.53 19.05
N ILE A 22 -10.95 0.22 17.77
CA ILE A 22 -9.86 -0.32 16.95
C ILE A 22 -8.79 0.74 17.04
N PRO A 23 -7.63 0.47 17.67
CA PRO A 23 -6.61 1.48 17.82
C PRO A 23 -6.19 1.92 16.42
N GLU A 24 -6.39 3.19 16.11
CA GLU A 24 -5.87 3.76 14.87
C GLU A 24 -4.36 3.54 14.87
N ARG A 25 -3.85 2.88 13.85
CA ARG A 25 -2.41 2.56 13.77
C ARG A 25 -1.62 3.84 13.94
N THR A 26 -0.71 3.84 14.90
CA THR A 26 0.16 5.00 15.12
C THR A 26 0.93 5.29 13.84
N THR A 27 1.21 6.56 13.57
CA THR A 27 1.98 7.02 12.40
C THR A 27 3.33 6.30 12.28
N ALA A 28 3.91 5.88 13.40
CA ALA A 28 5.15 5.12 13.44
C ALA A 28 5.00 3.70 12.84
N ILE A 29 3.94 2.98 13.20
CA ILE A 29 3.64 1.64 12.66
C ILE A 29 3.35 1.73 11.16
N LYS A 30 2.56 2.73 10.74
CA LYS A 30 2.29 2.98 9.33
C LYS A 30 3.59 3.19 8.55
N ARG A 31 4.45 4.09 9.02
CA ARG A 31 5.76 4.36 8.38
C ARG A 31 6.67 3.14 8.33
N ALA A 32 6.67 2.30 9.35
CA ALA A 32 7.45 1.06 9.35
C ALA A 32 6.99 0.08 8.25
N THR A 33 5.68 -0.01 8.01
CA THR A 33 5.13 -0.84 6.93
C THR A 33 5.43 -0.28 5.54
N GLU A 34 5.46 1.05 5.40
CA GLU A 34 5.71 1.78 4.16
C GLU A 34 7.19 1.87 3.78
N THR A 35 8.11 1.45 4.67
CA THR A 35 9.56 1.67 4.50
C THR A 35 10.31 0.34 4.50
N LYS A 36 11.25 0.20 3.57
CA LYS A 36 12.19 -0.92 3.52
C LYS A 36 13.60 -0.43 3.19
N GLU A 37 14.61 -1.07 3.78
CA GLU A 37 16.01 -0.80 3.51
C GLU A 37 16.57 -1.82 2.53
N PHE A 38 17.49 -1.35 1.68
CA PHE A 38 18.09 -2.11 0.59
C PHE A 38 19.60 -1.86 0.52
N ASN A 39 20.35 -2.91 0.16
CA ASN A 39 21.79 -2.83 -0.08
C ASN A 39 22.11 -2.45 -1.54
N PHE A 40 21.37 -1.47 -2.06
CA PHE A 40 21.47 -0.95 -3.42
C PHE A 40 21.67 0.56 -3.40
N SER A 41 22.30 1.09 -4.44
CA SER A 41 22.43 2.54 -4.60
C SER A 41 21.06 3.20 -4.87
N SER A 42 20.96 4.50 -4.59
CA SER A 42 19.73 5.24 -4.92
C SER A 42 19.39 5.19 -6.40
N LYS A 43 20.42 5.15 -7.29
CA LYS A 43 20.21 5.07 -8.74
C LYS A 43 19.58 3.74 -9.16
N GLU A 44 20.07 2.63 -8.63
CA GLU A 44 19.51 1.29 -8.90
C GLU A 44 18.07 1.20 -8.38
N LEU A 45 17.82 1.70 -7.16
CA LEU A 45 16.46 1.72 -6.60
C LEU A 45 15.50 2.60 -7.41
N ILE A 46 15.95 3.72 -7.95
CA ILE A 46 15.13 4.57 -8.83
C ILE A 46 14.78 3.79 -10.11
N ALA A 47 15.76 3.17 -10.77
CA ALA A 47 15.53 2.41 -12.00
C ALA A 47 14.56 1.26 -11.77
N ALA A 48 14.79 0.43 -10.74
CA ALA A 48 13.91 -0.68 -10.38
C ALA A 48 12.51 -0.22 -9.98
N SER A 49 12.39 0.91 -9.27
CA SER A 49 11.08 1.48 -8.91
C SER A 49 10.27 1.92 -10.12
N ILE A 50 10.92 2.52 -11.11
CA ILE A 50 10.28 2.92 -12.38
C ILE A 50 9.76 1.66 -13.09
N GLY A 51 10.61 0.64 -13.27
CA GLY A 51 10.22 -0.63 -13.88
C GLY A 51 9.05 -1.28 -13.12
N THR A 52 9.14 -1.36 -11.80
CA THR A 52 8.06 -1.91 -10.95
C THR A 52 6.75 -1.16 -11.14
N PHE A 53 6.76 0.16 -11.16
CA PHE A 53 5.54 0.94 -11.40
C PHE A 53 4.95 0.68 -12.79
N GLN A 54 5.79 0.61 -13.82
CA GLN A 54 5.34 0.32 -15.19
C GLN A 54 4.74 -1.09 -15.29
N ASP A 55 5.38 -2.09 -14.68
CA ASP A 55 4.87 -3.47 -14.63
C ASP A 55 3.52 -3.57 -13.90
N LEU A 56 3.31 -2.72 -12.90
CA LEU A 56 2.06 -2.62 -12.16
C LEU A 56 1.01 -1.71 -12.85
N GLY A 57 1.30 -1.21 -14.05
CA GLY A 57 0.41 -0.38 -14.84
C GLY A 57 0.27 1.06 -14.37
N TYR A 58 1.24 1.58 -13.62
CA TYR A 58 1.31 2.99 -13.26
C TYR A 58 2.03 3.81 -14.33
N THR A 59 1.60 5.05 -14.49
CA THR A 59 2.31 6.07 -15.26
C THR A 59 3.14 6.93 -14.32
N ILE A 60 4.40 7.19 -14.68
CA ILE A 60 5.26 8.07 -13.89
C ILE A 60 4.88 9.52 -14.19
N ASP A 61 4.46 10.25 -13.16
CA ASP A 61 4.04 11.64 -13.26
C ASP A 61 5.22 12.60 -13.02
N VAL A 62 6.03 12.29 -11.98
CA VAL A 62 7.22 13.10 -11.63
C VAL A 62 8.37 12.17 -11.27
N LEU A 63 9.53 12.49 -11.80
CA LEU A 63 10.80 11.87 -11.43
C LEU A 63 11.79 12.95 -11.05
N ASN A 64 12.23 12.97 -9.81
CA ASN A 64 13.33 13.82 -9.35
C ASN A 64 14.41 12.94 -8.72
N ALA A 65 15.41 12.59 -9.52
CA ALA A 65 16.50 11.70 -9.11
C ALA A 65 17.41 12.33 -8.04
N GLU A 66 17.55 13.65 -8.03
CA GLU A 66 18.38 14.38 -7.05
C GLU A 66 17.81 14.26 -5.63
N PHE A 67 16.49 14.40 -5.51
CA PHE A 67 15.80 14.25 -4.22
C PHE A 67 15.32 12.83 -3.95
N GLY A 68 15.55 11.89 -4.88
CA GLY A 68 15.07 10.51 -4.77
C GLY A 68 13.54 10.43 -4.71
N LEU A 69 12.83 11.31 -5.43
CA LEU A 69 11.38 11.40 -5.43
C LEU A 69 10.81 10.87 -6.75
N ILE A 70 9.86 9.94 -6.64
CA ILE A 70 9.07 9.43 -7.77
C ILE A 70 7.60 9.54 -7.38
N THR A 71 6.78 10.14 -8.26
CA THR A 71 5.33 10.05 -8.17
C THR A 71 4.78 9.34 -9.39
N ALA A 72 3.80 8.50 -9.17
CA ALA A 72 3.16 7.74 -10.22
C ALA A 72 1.66 7.65 -9.97
N SER A 73 0.87 7.58 -11.03
CA SER A 73 -0.56 7.44 -10.93
C SER A 73 -1.09 6.34 -11.86
N LYS A 74 -2.25 5.80 -11.48
CA LYS A 74 -2.96 4.80 -12.24
C LYS A 74 -4.46 5.04 -12.12
N THR A 75 -5.14 5.09 -13.25
CA THR A 75 -6.60 5.17 -13.28
C THR A 75 -7.17 3.77 -13.42
N GLN A 76 -7.86 3.30 -12.41
CA GLN A 76 -8.65 2.08 -12.49
C GLN A 76 -10.01 2.41 -13.10
N GLY A 77 -10.27 1.90 -14.30
CA GLY A 77 -11.60 1.94 -14.88
C GLY A 77 -12.50 0.95 -14.14
N THR A 78 -13.62 1.42 -13.64
CA THR A 78 -14.65 0.54 -13.11
C THR A 78 -15.77 0.44 -14.10
N THR A 79 -15.80 -0.64 -14.83
CA THR A 79 -16.98 -1.06 -15.56
C THR A 79 -17.56 -2.28 -14.85
N SER A 80 -18.70 -2.09 -14.23
CA SER A 80 -19.55 -3.19 -13.81
C SER A 80 -20.21 -3.80 -15.05
N THR A 81 -19.50 -4.66 -15.74
CA THR A 81 -20.10 -5.58 -16.69
C THR A 81 -19.18 -6.79 -16.76
N ARG A 82 -19.73 -7.94 -16.42
CA ARG A 82 -19.11 -9.25 -16.61
C ARG A 82 -18.86 -9.50 -18.09
N THR A 83 -17.85 -8.91 -18.67
CA THR A 83 -17.33 -9.25 -19.99
C THR A 83 -15.82 -9.15 -19.91
N ASN A 84 -15.14 -10.32 -19.91
CA ASN A 84 -13.74 -10.57 -20.25
C ASN A 84 -12.84 -9.32 -20.35
N LEU A 85 -12.74 -8.57 -19.26
CA LEU A 85 -11.80 -7.45 -19.18
C LEU A 85 -10.43 -8.01 -18.85
N GLU A 86 -9.41 -7.55 -19.55
CA GLU A 86 -8.02 -7.80 -19.19
C GLU A 86 -7.85 -7.45 -17.71
N GLU A 87 -7.50 -8.45 -16.91
CA GLU A 87 -7.25 -8.23 -15.48
C GLU A 87 -6.14 -7.19 -15.33
N ASP A 88 -6.38 -6.24 -14.44
CA ASP A 88 -5.33 -5.30 -14.04
C ASP A 88 -4.10 -6.09 -13.56
N PRO A 89 -2.91 -5.91 -14.16
CA PRO A 89 -1.72 -6.68 -13.79
C PRO A 89 -1.40 -6.63 -12.30
N PHE A 90 -1.73 -5.53 -11.63
CA PHE A 90 -1.52 -5.39 -10.20
C PHE A 90 -2.55 -6.19 -9.38
N GLU A 91 -3.82 -6.16 -9.75
CA GLU A 91 -4.86 -6.97 -9.09
C GLU A 91 -4.61 -8.47 -9.32
N ALA A 92 -4.22 -8.87 -10.53
CA ALA A 92 -3.81 -10.23 -10.84
C ALA A 92 -2.59 -10.67 -10.00
N PHE A 93 -1.60 -9.79 -9.82
CA PHE A 93 -0.43 -10.03 -8.99
C PHE A 93 -0.79 -10.19 -7.51
N ILE A 94 -1.63 -9.31 -6.96
CA ILE A 94 -2.12 -9.42 -5.58
C ILE A 94 -2.91 -10.70 -5.37
N ARG A 95 -3.81 -11.05 -6.31
CA ARG A 95 -4.60 -12.29 -6.25
C ARG A 95 -3.71 -13.52 -6.29
N ALA A 96 -2.71 -13.55 -7.17
CA ALA A 96 -1.76 -14.66 -7.26
C ALA A 96 -0.95 -14.85 -5.97
N LEU A 97 -0.62 -13.77 -5.27
CA LEU A 97 0.11 -13.83 -4.01
C LEU A 97 -0.75 -14.19 -2.80
N THR A 98 -2.00 -13.78 -2.80
CA THR A 98 -2.86 -13.88 -1.59
C THR A 98 -3.89 -14.98 -1.67
N GLY A 99 -4.21 -15.47 -2.86
CA GLY A 99 -5.29 -16.44 -3.08
C GLY A 99 -6.68 -15.91 -2.69
N ILE A 100 -6.83 -14.60 -2.52
CA ILE A 100 -8.11 -13.97 -2.16
C ILE A 100 -8.87 -13.66 -3.44
N GLU A 101 -9.99 -14.32 -3.64
CA GLU A 101 -10.96 -13.98 -4.68
C GLU A 101 -11.88 -12.87 -4.15
N ASP A 102 -11.80 -11.69 -4.76
CA ASP A 102 -12.72 -10.59 -4.44
C ASP A 102 -14.01 -10.74 -5.27
N ASN A 103 -15.08 -11.15 -4.62
CA ASN A 103 -16.41 -11.35 -5.21
C ASN A 103 -17.32 -10.11 -5.06
N SER A 104 -16.78 -8.92 -4.90
CA SER A 104 -17.61 -7.73 -4.70
C SER A 104 -18.08 -7.12 -6.03
N ASP A 105 -19.35 -7.32 -6.34
CA ASP A 105 -20.10 -6.64 -7.42
C ASP A 105 -20.39 -5.17 -7.00
N VAL A 106 -19.39 -4.31 -6.95
CA VAL A 106 -19.61 -2.90 -6.61
C VAL A 106 -19.32 -2.00 -7.80
N ILE A 107 -20.33 -1.23 -8.20
CA ILE A 107 -20.19 -0.14 -9.17
C ILE A 107 -19.36 0.97 -8.55
N ILE A 108 -18.17 1.20 -9.06
CA ILE A 108 -17.30 2.25 -8.55
C ILE A 108 -16.96 3.20 -9.71
N ALA A 109 -17.00 4.50 -9.46
CA ALA A 109 -16.52 5.52 -10.39
C ALA A 109 -15.01 5.33 -10.67
N PRO A 110 -14.48 5.83 -11.79
CA PRO A 110 -13.06 5.72 -12.08
C PRO A 110 -12.24 6.27 -10.91
N LEU A 111 -11.40 5.40 -10.36
CA LEU A 111 -10.58 5.71 -9.20
C LEU A 111 -9.14 5.93 -9.65
N THR A 112 -8.60 7.11 -9.39
CA THR A 112 -7.18 7.36 -9.57
C THR A 112 -6.44 6.96 -8.31
N LEU A 113 -5.52 6.02 -8.44
CA LEU A 113 -4.55 5.66 -7.41
C LEU A 113 -3.26 6.44 -7.66
N SER A 114 -2.75 7.07 -6.63
CA SER A 114 -1.46 7.76 -6.66
C SER A 114 -0.47 7.03 -5.75
N ALA A 115 0.78 7.01 -6.17
CA ALA A 115 1.87 6.44 -5.40
C ALA A 115 3.02 7.44 -5.33
N THR A 116 3.63 7.58 -4.18
CA THR A 116 4.81 8.42 -3.97
C THR A 116 5.91 7.61 -3.34
N ILE A 117 7.06 7.52 -4.02
CA ILE A 117 8.29 6.91 -3.48
C ILE A 117 9.25 8.03 -3.07
N THR A 118 9.86 7.85 -1.92
CA THR A 118 11.00 8.66 -1.44
C THR A 118 12.17 7.74 -1.15
N ILE A 119 13.30 7.99 -1.79
CA ILE A 119 14.55 7.22 -1.66
C ILE A 119 15.57 8.09 -0.93
N LYS A 120 16.13 7.55 0.13
CA LYS A 120 17.12 8.25 0.96
C LYS A 120 18.33 7.36 1.22
N LYS A 121 19.51 7.81 0.84
CA LYS A 121 20.77 7.17 1.18
C LYS A 121 21.00 7.24 2.69
N ILE A 122 21.30 6.10 3.31
CA ILE A 122 21.62 5.98 4.74
C ILE A 122 23.13 5.90 4.93
N SER A 123 23.82 5.01 4.16
CA SER A 123 25.25 4.76 4.25
C SER A 123 25.86 4.52 2.87
N GLU A 124 27.16 4.76 2.75
CA GLU A 124 27.94 4.45 1.56
C GLU A 124 28.77 3.18 1.72
N ASN A 125 29.14 2.87 2.93
CA ASN A 125 30.03 1.74 3.21
C ASN A 125 29.62 1.04 4.52
N PRO A 126 28.87 -0.08 4.47
CA PRO A 126 28.27 -0.67 3.27
C PRO A 126 27.18 0.22 2.66
N VAL A 127 26.88 0.00 1.38
CA VAL A 127 25.79 0.71 0.71
C VAL A 127 24.47 0.33 1.37
N LEU A 128 23.75 1.33 1.85
CA LEU A 128 22.44 1.15 2.47
C LEU A 128 21.54 2.33 2.10
N THR A 129 20.38 2.02 1.55
CA THR A 129 19.42 3.02 1.07
C THR A 129 18.03 2.66 1.58
N SER A 130 17.33 3.64 2.11
CA SER A 130 15.92 3.50 2.54
C SER A 130 15.00 3.92 1.42
N LEU A 131 14.00 3.10 1.13
CA LEU A 131 12.90 3.43 0.24
C LEU A 131 11.61 3.43 1.05
N ARG A 132 10.88 4.52 0.97
CA ARG A 132 9.53 4.64 1.51
C ARG A 132 8.55 4.85 0.38
N ILE A 133 7.45 4.09 0.40
CA ILE A 133 6.33 4.25 -0.52
C ILE A 133 5.07 4.64 0.23
N ASN A 134 4.32 5.58 -0.32
CA ASN A 134 2.98 5.92 0.13
C ASN A 134 2.00 5.78 -1.04
N PHE A 135 0.84 5.17 -0.78
CA PHE A 135 -0.24 5.07 -1.74
C PHE A 135 -1.43 5.89 -1.26
N GLU A 136 -2.06 6.59 -2.19
CA GLU A 136 -3.24 7.40 -1.98
C GLU A 136 -4.26 7.13 -3.09
N GLY A 137 -5.53 7.10 -2.75
CA GLY A 137 -6.60 6.97 -3.74
C GLY A 137 -7.91 6.50 -3.13
N GLY A 138 -8.96 7.29 -3.33
CA GLY A 138 -10.29 7.02 -2.83
C GLY A 138 -10.36 6.84 -1.31
N GLU A 139 -11.36 6.12 -0.86
CA GLU A 139 -11.53 5.78 0.56
C GLU A 139 -10.77 4.51 0.97
N ARG A 140 -9.98 3.92 0.08
CA ARG A 140 -9.23 2.68 0.34
C ARG A 140 -8.13 2.90 1.35
N LYS A 141 -8.16 2.10 2.42
CA LYS A 141 -7.02 1.91 3.31
C LYS A 141 -6.17 0.77 2.74
N PHE A 142 -4.97 1.09 2.29
CA PHE A 142 -4.03 0.07 1.82
C PHE A 142 -3.59 -0.83 2.97
N SER A 143 -3.71 -2.14 2.79
CA SER A 143 -3.34 -3.13 3.80
C SER A 143 -1.83 -3.36 3.84
N ASP A 144 -1.33 -3.95 4.93
CA ASP A 144 0.08 -4.35 5.04
C ASP A 144 0.48 -5.34 3.93
N LEU A 145 -0.47 -6.16 3.49
CA LEU A 145 -0.25 -7.11 2.42
C LEU A 145 0.04 -6.42 1.10
N PHE A 146 -0.65 -5.30 0.83
CA PHE A 146 -0.42 -4.48 -0.35
C PHE A 146 1.02 -3.94 -0.40
N PHE A 147 1.52 -3.38 0.71
CA PHE A 147 2.90 -2.91 0.79
C PHE A 147 3.91 -4.05 0.64
N LYS A 148 3.67 -5.20 1.27
CA LYS A 148 4.51 -6.38 1.12
C LYS A 148 4.58 -6.86 -0.33
N SER A 149 3.46 -6.84 -1.04
CA SER A 149 3.38 -7.22 -2.44
C SER A 149 4.17 -6.26 -3.34
N PHE A 150 4.05 -4.95 -3.10
CA PHE A 150 4.86 -3.97 -3.80
C PHE A 150 6.36 -4.19 -3.59
N PHE A 151 6.79 -4.38 -2.34
CA PHE A 151 8.20 -4.63 -2.04
C PHE A 151 8.70 -5.96 -2.62
N ALA A 152 7.85 -6.98 -2.72
CA ALA A 152 8.21 -8.23 -3.38
C ALA A 152 8.41 -8.06 -4.89
N ALA A 153 7.58 -7.23 -5.55
CA ALA A 153 7.75 -6.88 -6.95
C ALA A 153 9.04 -6.09 -7.18
N LEU A 154 9.34 -5.13 -6.30
CA LEU A 154 10.57 -4.35 -6.35
C LEU A 154 11.82 -5.22 -6.15
N ASP A 155 11.81 -6.14 -5.17
CA ASP A 155 12.89 -7.11 -4.97
C ASP A 155 13.13 -7.95 -6.22
N LYS A 156 12.05 -8.40 -6.87
CA LYS A 156 12.12 -9.16 -8.12
C LYS A 156 12.75 -8.33 -9.25
N SER A 157 12.35 -7.07 -9.40
CA SER A 157 12.92 -6.16 -10.40
C SER A 157 14.43 -5.98 -10.18
N LEU A 158 14.84 -5.68 -8.94
CA LEU A 158 16.25 -5.54 -8.56
C LEU A 158 17.07 -6.80 -8.87
N PHE A 159 16.51 -7.98 -8.59
CA PHE A 159 17.17 -9.25 -8.88
C PHE A 159 17.33 -9.49 -10.40
N LEU A 160 16.32 -9.16 -11.19
CA LEU A 160 16.36 -9.33 -12.64
C LEU A 160 17.39 -8.39 -13.28
N ASP A 161 17.49 -7.15 -12.82
CA ASP A 161 18.47 -6.19 -13.32
C ASP A 161 19.90 -6.67 -13.07
N GLN A 162 20.18 -7.30 -11.93
CA GLN A 162 21.49 -7.91 -11.64
C GLN A 162 21.81 -9.14 -12.49
N ALA A 163 20.81 -9.87 -12.94
CA ALA A 163 21.02 -11.09 -13.74
C ALA A 163 21.34 -10.80 -15.21
N VAL A 164 21.19 -9.54 -15.65
CA VAL A 164 21.40 -9.10 -17.04
C VAL A 164 22.75 -8.39 -17.22
N GLU A 165 23.41 -7.96 -16.12
CA GLU A 165 24.79 -7.42 -16.14
C GLU A 165 25.84 -8.55 -16.12
#